data_ec759b2f93fa3881b586b79bf3a7f92e
#
_entry.id   ec759b2f93fa3881b586b79bf3a7f92e
#
_cell.length_a   1.000
_cell.length_b   1.000
_cell.length_c   1.000
_cell.angle_alpha   90.00
_cell.angle_beta   90.00
_cell.angle_gamma   90.00
#
_symmetry.space_group_name_H-M   'P 1'
#
loop_
_entity.id
_entity.type
_entity.pdbx_description
1 polymer ?
#
loop_
_entity_poly.entity_id
_entity_poly.type
_entity_poly.pdbx_seq_one_letter_code
_entity_poly.pdbx_strand_id
1 'polypeptide(L)'
;MNNCSGGGIVSTDTLNSKAIMINIEDYNSKSMGILEFVIVFLYMKKRRGKMEENKMSKGKEILAILLLTMVIGTGTLAWIVWSSKDNTKMNVTIGDLADVSFKTGNDINISNLSPSFYYDDGALTEFSIRKKKGLTTELNTNIYLDITSISDELKNDSFKYVLLSSSDGNTYNEVISSSFKDASVGKLSIVTDSPLTDGKTYYKFYIWIDGNNENNETMQGKSLKGTLNVDVSTPKGDATTKIEALDDGTIGDSGSGVYKVTHSAIPSDSSATGSEIPAVTDYRYYGASPNNYICLDMEGGSTCPDKHLYRIIGSIYEEKENTNRIKVIKATPLTDSTTKGFSWDYKSDGTKDNIWATITSGNYSNSLTSGSQLMKLLNSGAWWNGTSGSYYNNSTTATTVNFTNYKLSDKAKSYITTSRYYLGGYNNNPPITNEMYGYERGTLRYNTDRPLYWEGMVGLMYPSDYGYAAGNTCVTGTKLYDYEGGCKNKDWLYISNTFQWLMSPGSGDSGDAFLVISSGFVGGYNRGVYNANSARPVFFLNSSASISDGEGTLSNPYILK
;
A
#
# COMPACT_ATOMS: atom_id res chain seq x y z
N MET A 1 60.34 15.75 17.69
CA MET A 1 60.95 16.92 18.36
C MET A 1 59.86 17.62 19.16
N ASN A 2 60.04 17.53 20.43
CA ASN A 2 59.70 18.44 21.55
C ASN A 2 58.25 18.80 21.80
N ASN A 3 57.63 18.27 22.84
CA ASN A 3 57.77 18.65 24.28
C ASN A 3 56.96 19.91 24.57
N CYS A 4 56.17 20.05 25.58
CA CYS A 4 56.09 19.68 26.99
C CYS A 4 54.72 20.04 27.53
N SER A 5 54.03 19.23 28.30
CA SER A 5 53.98 19.21 29.76
C SER A 5 53.62 20.51 30.44
N GLY A 6 52.56 20.47 31.25
CA GLY A 6 52.22 21.48 32.21
C GLY A 6 50.97 21.13 32.97
N GLY A 7 51.11 20.29 34.00
CA GLY A 7 50.09 20.12 35.05
C GLY A 7 50.00 21.36 35.87
N GLY A 8 48.80 21.81 36.13
CA GLY A 8 48.47 22.86 37.08
C GLY A 8 47.33 22.39 37.97
N ILE A 9 47.70 21.99 39.17
CA ILE A 9 46.78 21.85 40.30
C ILE A 9 46.21 23.24 40.61
N VAL A 10 44.94 23.43 40.36
CA VAL A 10 44.24 24.65 40.85
C VAL A 10 43.52 24.31 42.13
N SER A 11 43.98 24.96 43.18
CA SER A 11 43.45 24.91 44.52
C SER A 11 41.95 25.29 44.55
N THR A 12 41.26 24.59 45.39
CA THR A 12 39.87 24.83 45.78
C THR A 12 39.78 26.02 46.76
N ASP A 13 39.92 27.24 46.26
CA ASP A 13 39.44 28.41 47.06
C ASP A 13 39.19 29.58 46.13
N THR A 14 37.97 30.06 46.19
CA THR A 14 37.33 31.23 45.55
C THR A 14 36.33 30.87 44.44
N LEU A 15 35.22 30.25 44.85
CA LEU A 15 33.97 30.42 44.12
C LEU A 15 33.41 31.81 44.40
N ASN A 16 33.76 32.72 43.54
CA ASN A 16 33.29 34.10 43.57
C ASN A 16 31.77 34.13 43.35
N SER A 17 31.05 34.76 44.26
CA SER A 17 29.58 34.88 44.36
C SER A 17 28.91 35.71 43.24
N LYS A 18 29.53 35.79 42.06
CA LYS A 18 29.03 36.60 40.93
C LYS A 18 28.62 35.78 39.68
N ALA A 19 28.71 34.47 39.68
CA ALA A 19 28.50 33.68 38.47
C ALA A 19 27.19 32.87 38.43
N ILE A 20 26.22 33.10 39.27
CA ILE A 20 24.90 32.44 39.14
C ILE A 20 23.80 33.50 39.36
N MET A 21 23.70 34.45 38.44
CA MET A 21 22.40 35.07 38.13
C MET A 21 21.81 34.29 36.93
N ILE A 22 21.09 33.24 37.23
CA ILE A 22 20.19 32.63 36.29
C ILE A 22 19.03 33.59 36.11
N ASN A 23 18.93 34.20 34.95
CA ASN A 23 17.80 35.07 34.60
C ASN A 23 16.57 34.18 34.45
N ILE A 24 15.65 34.24 35.41
CA ILE A 24 14.46 33.37 35.51
C ILE A 24 13.43 33.73 34.43
N GLU A 25 13.61 34.82 33.69
CA GLU A 25 12.67 35.27 32.65
C GLU A 25 12.85 34.53 31.29
N ASP A 26 13.97 33.83 31.06
CA ASP A 26 14.24 33.12 29.81
C ASP A 26 13.96 31.61 29.85
N TYR A 27 13.44 31.06 30.93
CA TYR A 27 13.06 29.65 31.04
C TYR A 27 11.60 29.41 30.63
N ASN A 28 11.36 29.37 29.35
CA ASN A 28 10.17 28.74 28.79
C ASN A 28 10.19 27.23 29.09
N SER A 29 9.31 26.80 29.97
CA SER A 29 8.84 25.48 30.36
C SER A 29 9.37 24.27 29.52
N LYS A 30 10.63 23.89 29.68
CA LYS A 30 11.10 22.55 29.28
C LYS A 30 12.10 22.01 30.28
N SER A 31 11.63 21.03 31.06
CA SER A 31 12.44 20.03 31.77
C SER A 31 13.56 20.57 32.69
N MET A 32 13.22 21.02 33.86
CA MET A 32 14.15 20.99 34.97
C MET A 32 14.25 19.55 35.50
N GLY A 33 15.40 18.91 35.39
CA GLY A 33 15.65 17.61 35.99
C GLY A 33 15.54 17.65 37.52
N ILE A 34 15.14 16.52 38.12
CA ILE A 34 14.97 16.36 39.59
C ILE A 34 16.18 16.90 40.37
N LEU A 35 17.38 16.77 39.83
CA LEU A 35 18.63 17.23 40.43
C LEU A 35 18.70 18.77 40.54
N GLU A 36 18.24 19.50 39.55
CA GLU A 36 18.21 20.96 39.53
C GLU A 36 17.17 21.49 40.51
N PHE A 37 16.01 20.84 40.64
CA PHE A 37 14.99 21.17 41.60
C PHE A 37 15.47 20.96 43.05
N VAL A 38 16.20 19.86 43.30
CA VAL A 38 16.80 19.57 44.61
C VAL A 38 17.89 20.62 44.95
N ILE A 39 18.69 21.03 43.96
CA ILE A 39 19.71 22.07 44.15
C ILE A 39 19.08 23.43 44.48
N VAL A 40 18.02 23.82 43.77
CA VAL A 40 17.28 25.05 44.02
C VAL A 40 16.60 25.03 45.41
N PHE A 41 16.04 23.89 45.79
CA PHE A 41 15.41 23.70 47.09
C PHE A 41 16.44 23.76 48.24
N LEU A 42 17.59 23.12 48.09
CA LEU A 42 18.68 23.19 49.09
C LEU A 42 19.27 24.59 49.19
N TYR A 43 19.35 25.33 48.07
CA TYR A 43 19.80 26.70 48.03
C TYR A 43 18.81 27.65 48.72
N MET A 44 17.51 27.47 48.51
CA MET A 44 16.46 28.25 49.18
C MET A 44 16.43 27.95 50.71
N LYS A 45 16.67 26.71 51.12
CA LYS A 45 16.81 26.33 52.53
C LYS A 45 18.02 26.99 53.19
N LYS A 46 19.16 27.08 52.47
CA LYS A 46 20.38 27.77 52.97
C LYS A 46 20.18 29.27 53.10
N ARG A 47 19.35 29.89 52.26
CA ARG A 47 19.04 31.33 52.32
C ARG A 47 18.04 31.67 53.45
N ARG A 48 17.10 30.78 53.79
CA ARG A 48 16.16 30.91 54.89
C ARG A 48 16.80 30.72 56.27
N GLY A 49 17.89 30.01 56.38
CA GLY A 49 18.64 29.80 57.63
C GLY A 49 19.32 31.05 58.20
N LYS A 50 19.16 32.22 57.58
CA LYS A 50 19.67 33.50 58.05
C LYS A 50 18.58 34.48 58.52
N MET A 51 17.32 34.08 58.62
CA MET A 51 16.24 34.86 59.21
C MET A 51 15.50 33.99 60.22
N GLU A 52 15.69 34.41 61.49
CA GLU A 52 15.02 34.09 62.75
C GLU A 52 14.41 32.68 62.96
N GLU A 53 14.92 32.06 64.03
CA GLU A 53 14.39 30.85 64.67
C GLU A 53 12.94 31.06 65.14
N ASN A 54 11.97 30.61 64.38
CA ASN A 54 10.68 30.25 64.90
C ASN A 54 10.50 28.75 64.76
N LYS A 55 10.53 28.05 65.91
CA LYS A 55 10.40 26.57 66.01
C LYS A 55 9.12 26.10 65.38
N MET A 56 9.18 25.65 64.13
CA MET A 56 8.17 24.74 63.58
C MET A 56 8.37 23.35 64.19
N SER A 57 7.34 22.76 64.76
CA SER A 57 7.43 21.45 65.38
C SER A 57 7.87 20.41 64.33
N LYS A 58 8.76 19.49 64.75
CA LYS A 58 9.28 18.38 63.88
C LYS A 58 8.18 17.64 63.12
N GLY A 59 6.96 17.57 63.65
CA GLY A 59 5.80 16.94 63.00
C GLY A 59 5.29 17.68 61.77
N LYS A 60 5.38 19.04 61.72
CA LYS A 60 5.00 19.83 60.57
C LYS A 60 6.06 19.75 59.43
N GLU A 61 7.33 19.59 59.77
CA GLU A 61 8.39 19.34 58.77
C GLU A 61 8.26 17.95 58.14
N ILE A 62 7.96 16.93 58.93
CA ILE A 62 7.73 15.57 58.46
C ILE A 62 6.47 15.52 57.57
N LEU A 63 5.39 16.21 57.98
CA LEU A 63 4.17 16.27 57.18
C LEU A 63 4.38 17.02 55.85
N ALA A 64 5.16 18.11 55.83
CA ALA A 64 5.50 18.83 54.62
C ALA A 64 6.40 18.01 53.67
N ILE A 65 7.31 17.20 54.21
CA ILE A 65 8.14 16.27 53.42
C ILE A 65 7.30 15.12 52.89
N LEU A 66 6.37 14.56 53.69
CA LEU A 66 5.44 13.50 53.24
C LEU A 66 4.46 14.01 52.19
N LEU A 67 3.91 15.20 52.32
CA LEU A 67 3.06 15.81 51.29
C LEU A 67 3.85 16.14 50.03
N LEU A 68 5.09 16.59 50.13
CA LEU A 68 5.96 16.84 48.98
C LEU A 68 6.36 15.52 48.26
N THR A 69 6.63 14.46 49.02
CA THR A 69 6.90 13.13 48.45
C THR A 69 5.66 12.48 47.83
N MET A 70 4.46 12.71 48.36
CA MET A 70 3.20 12.28 47.73
C MET A 70 2.93 13.04 46.42
N VAL A 71 3.09 14.36 46.41
CA VAL A 71 2.91 15.19 45.20
C VAL A 71 3.96 14.84 44.13
N ILE A 72 5.19 14.56 44.55
CA ILE A 72 6.26 14.08 43.65
C ILE A 72 5.97 12.64 43.22
N GLY A 73 5.45 11.76 44.10
CA GLY A 73 5.14 10.37 43.80
C GLY A 73 3.97 10.18 42.82
N THR A 74 2.96 11.03 42.89
CA THR A 74 1.77 10.94 42.04
C THR A 74 1.86 11.74 40.73
N GLY A 75 2.63 12.85 40.72
CA GLY A 75 2.77 13.69 39.54
C GLY A 75 3.95 13.35 38.63
N THR A 76 4.98 12.64 39.13
CA THR A 76 6.21 12.43 38.37
C THR A 76 6.30 11.03 37.73
N LEU A 77 5.52 10.03 38.16
CA LEU A 77 5.54 8.69 37.57
C LEU A 77 4.82 8.67 36.20
N ALA A 78 3.82 9.51 35.98
CA ALA A 78 3.19 9.65 34.69
C ALA A 78 4.10 10.32 33.62
N TRP A 79 5.13 11.05 34.03
CA TRP A 79 5.99 11.85 33.16
C TRP A 79 7.30 11.15 32.71
N ILE A 80 7.71 10.08 33.39
CA ILE A 80 9.00 9.40 33.11
C ILE A 80 8.90 8.38 31.97
N VAL A 81 7.70 8.05 31.50
CA VAL A 81 7.50 6.85 30.68
C VAL A 81 7.63 7.10 29.18
N TRP A 82 7.66 8.33 28.70
CA TRP A 82 7.76 8.55 27.27
C TRP A 82 8.67 9.69 26.86
N SER A 83 9.98 9.45 26.90
CA SER A 83 10.90 10.15 26.01
C SER A 83 11.44 9.14 25.00
N SER A 84 10.84 9.05 23.84
CA SER A 84 11.56 8.52 22.69
C SER A 84 12.77 9.41 22.47
N LYS A 85 13.95 8.84 22.54
CA LYS A 85 15.23 9.57 22.45
C LYS A 85 15.48 10.19 21.07
N ASP A 86 14.62 9.95 20.08
CA ASP A 86 14.76 10.47 18.74
C ASP A 86 13.51 11.28 18.34
N ASN A 87 13.66 12.61 18.39
CA ASN A 87 12.73 13.57 17.81
C ASN A 87 12.78 13.56 16.26
N THR A 88 12.80 12.40 15.65
CA THR A 88 12.76 12.27 14.20
C THR A 88 11.31 12.31 13.75
N LYS A 89 10.94 13.45 13.14
CA LYS A 89 9.68 13.52 12.40
C LYS A 89 9.75 12.46 11.29
N MET A 90 8.89 11.47 11.36
CA MET A 90 8.73 10.49 10.31
C MET A 90 7.66 10.98 9.33
N ASN A 91 8.03 11.18 8.08
CA ASN A 91 7.10 11.44 6.99
C ASN A 91 7.01 10.17 6.15
N VAL A 92 5.81 9.61 6.04
CA VAL A 92 5.51 8.48 5.16
C VAL A 92 4.68 9.01 4.01
N THR A 93 5.13 8.79 2.79
CA THR A 93 4.34 9.08 1.59
C THR A 93 3.60 7.81 1.20
N ILE A 94 2.27 7.85 1.27
CA ILE A 94 1.42 6.73 0.85
C ILE A 94 1.11 6.92 -0.64
N GLY A 95 1.98 6.39 -1.49
CA GLY A 95 1.86 6.53 -2.94
C GLY A 95 1.70 7.98 -3.39
N ASP A 96 0.87 8.20 -4.39
CA ASP A 96 0.54 9.54 -4.89
C ASP A 96 -0.72 10.14 -4.24
N LEU A 97 -1.27 9.50 -3.20
CA LEU A 97 -2.58 9.86 -2.63
C LEU A 97 -2.47 10.87 -1.49
N ALA A 98 -1.60 10.62 -0.51
CA ALA A 98 -1.50 11.44 0.69
C ALA A 98 -0.10 11.46 1.32
N ASP A 99 0.14 12.49 2.11
CA ASP A 99 1.31 12.60 3.00
C ASP A 99 0.86 12.34 4.44
N VAL A 100 1.50 11.39 5.12
CA VAL A 100 1.33 11.12 6.55
C VAL A 100 2.56 11.60 7.28
N SER A 101 2.38 12.35 8.36
CA SER A 101 3.48 12.90 9.16
C SER A 101 3.25 12.59 10.62
N PHE A 102 4.13 11.81 11.23
CA PHE A 102 4.19 11.55 12.66
C PHE A 102 5.11 12.56 13.34
N LYS A 103 4.68 13.09 14.49
CA LYS A 103 5.43 14.12 15.21
C LYS A 103 6.65 13.54 15.95
N THR A 104 6.52 12.35 16.50
CA THR A 104 7.51 11.67 17.35
C THR A 104 7.83 10.24 16.90
N GLY A 105 7.47 9.86 15.65
CA GLY A 105 7.50 8.50 15.15
C GLY A 105 6.18 7.77 15.39
N ASN A 106 6.07 6.57 14.83
CA ASN A 106 4.85 5.74 14.89
C ASN A 106 5.01 4.47 15.75
N ASP A 107 6.17 4.27 16.36
CA ASP A 107 6.39 3.14 17.27
C ASP A 107 5.68 3.38 18.61
N ILE A 108 4.93 2.39 19.04
CA ILE A 108 4.29 2.30 20.35
C ILE A 108 5.12 1.36 21.21
N ASN A 109 5.72 1.90 22.27
CA ASN A 109 6.47 1.12 23.24
C ASN A 109 6.07 1.57 24.64
N ILE A 110 5.05 0.93 25.17
CA ILE A 110 4.45 1.26 26.46
C ILE A 110 4.91 0.27 27.50
N SER A 111 5.40 0.79 28.64
CA SER A 111 5.69 0.03 29.85
C SER A 111 5.43 0.95 31.04
N ASN A 112 4.97 0.38 32.17
CA ASN A 112 4.80 1.09 33.43
C ASN A 112 3.78 2.27 33.38
N LEU A 113 2.67 2.15 32.64
CA LEU A 113 1.58 3.09 32.78
C LEU A 113 0.96 3.01 34.18
N SER A 114 0.64 4.17 34.75
CA SER A 114 -0.17 4.30 35.96
C SER A 114 -1.64 4.47 35.57
N PRO A 115 -2.59 3.94 36.34
CA PRO A 115 -4.01 4.23 36.15
C PRO A 115 -4.29 5.72 36.28
N SER A 116 -5.11 6.26 35.38
CA SER A 116 -5.61 7.63 35.40
C SER A 116 -7.09 7.71 35.07
N PHE A 117 -7.77 8.71 35.63
CA PHE A 117 -9.16 9.02 35.30
C PHE A 117 -9.30 9.72 33.94
N TYR A 118 -8.20 10.21 33.38
CA TYR A 118 -8.17 11.01 32.16
C TYR A 118 -7.27 10.34 31.11
N TYR A 119 -7.74 10.26 29.88
CA TYR A 119 -6.98 9.66 28.77
C TYR A 119 -5.73 10.48 28.39
N ASP A 120 -5.75 11.80 28.62
CA ASP A 120 -4.65 12.72 28.29
C ASP A 120 -3.43 12.56 29.22
N ASP A 121 -3.55 11.84 30.33
CA ASP A 121 -2.43 11.37 31.16
C ASP A 121 -1.74 10.11 30.58
N GLY A 122 -2.29 9.52 29.54
CA GLY A 122 -1.78 8.31 28.91
C GLY A 122 -0.66 8.56 27.89
N ALA A 123 -0.22 7.49 27.24
CA ALA A 123 0.74 7.55 26.14
C ALA A 123 0.10 8.19 24.91
N LEU A 124 0.75 9.20 24.31
CA LEU A 124 0.27 9.96 23.17
C LEU A 124 1.12 9.74 21.92
N THR A 125 0.46 9.46 20.80
CA THR A 125 1.04 9.54 19.46
C THR A 125 0.28 10.60 18.64
N GLU A 126 1.02 11.59 18.11
CA GLU A 126 0.44 12.66 17.29
C GLU A 126 0.88 12.49 15.83
N PHE A 127 -0.08 12.57 14.92
CA PHE A 127 0.18 12.51 13.49
C PHE A 127 -0.81 13.38 12.70
N SER A 128 -0.56 13.52 11.42
CA SER A 128 -1.46 14.23 10.51
C SER A 128 -1.44 13.59 9.13
N ILE A 129 -2.57 13.68 8.44
CA ILE A 129 -2.75 13.21 7.08
C ILE A 129 -3.10 14.41 6.21
N ARG A 130 -2.46 14.51 5.05
CA ARG A 130 -2.78 15.56 4.07
C ARG A 130 -2.95 14.92 2.70
N LYS A 131 -4.11 15.10 2.08
CA LYS A 131 -4.36 14.75 0.69
C LYS A 131 -3.39 15.49 -0.25
N LYS A 132 -2.86 14.85 -1.27
CA LYS A 132 -1.97 15.48 -2.25
C LYS A 132 -2.69 16.61 -2.98
N LYS A 133 -1.94 17.70 -3.21
CA LYS A 133 -2.49 18.89 -3.89
C LYS A 133 -2.91 18.56 -5.31
N GLY A 134 -4.13 18.96 -5.68
CA GLY A 134 -4.69 18.76 -7.01
C GLY A 134 -5.40 17.43 -7.21
N LEU A 135 -5.43 16.55 -6.21
CA LEU A 135 -6.19 15.31 -6.25
C LEU A 135 -7.67 15.60 -5.97
N THR A 136 -8.54 15.32 -6.93
CA THR A 136 -10.02 15.49 -6.80
C THR A 136 -10.72 14.21 -6.35
N THR A 137 -10.04 13.07 -6.42
CA THR A 137 -10.58 11.76 -6.03
C THR A 137 -10.88 11.72 -4.53
N GLU A 138 -12.01 11.14 -4.16
CA GLU A 138 -12.31 10.82 -2.77
C GLU A 138 -11.29 9.81 -2.22
N LEU A 139 -10.94 9.97 -0.94
CA LEU A 139 -10.01 9.07 -0.27
C LEU A 139 -10.61 8.59 1.04
N ASN A 140 -10.28 7.36 1.39
CA ASN A 140 -10.54 6.75 2.70
C ASN A 140 -9.24 6.54 3.46
N THR A 141 -9.36 6.58 4.78
CA THR A 141 -8.26 6.35 5.72
C THR A 141 -8.55 5.12 6.56
N ASN A 142 -7.56 4.24 6.68
CA ASN A 142 -7.52 3.12 7.61
C ASN A 142 -6.40 3.37 8.61
N ILE A 143 -6.70 3.33 9.91
CA ILE A 143 -5.73 3.50 10.98
C ILE A 143 -5.74 2.23 11.81
N TYR A 144 -4.57 1.62 12.02
CA TYR A 144 -4.44 0.39 12.78
C TYR A 144 -3.12 0.34 13.55
N LEU A 145 -3.14 -0.40 14.65
CA LEU A 145 -1.97 -0.72 15.44
C LEU A 145 -1.52 -2.15 15.09
N ASP A 146 -0.31 -2.31 14.58
CA ASP A 146 0.32 -3.61 14.41
C ASP A 146 1.05 -3.99 15.69
N ILE A 147 0.42 -4.86 16.49
CA ILE A 147 0.89 -5.25 17.82
C ILE A 147 1.95 -6.34 17.66
N THR A 148 3.16 -6.06 18.07
CA THR A 148 4.27 -7.05 18.10
C THR A 148 4.35 -7.82 19.41
N SER A 149 3.93 -7.21 20.53
CA SER A 149 3.74 -7.88 21.81
C SER A 149 2.76 -7.14 22.70
N ILE A 150 1.97 -7.88 23.46
CA ILE A 150 1.04 -7.36 24.49
C ILE A 150 1.01 -8.35 25.66
N SER A 151 1.17 -7.82 26.89
CA SER A 151 1.02 -8.61 28.10
C SER A 151 -0.44 -9.03 28.30
N ASP A 152 -0.69 -10.26 28.76
CA ASP A 152 -2.06 -10.79 28.87
C ASP A 152 -2.94 -9.95 29.82
N GLU A 153 -2.36 -9.40 30.87
CA GLU A 153 -3.07 -8.55 31.82
C GLU A 153 -3.57 -7.22 31.20
N LEU A 154 -2.96 -6.78 30.09
CA LEU A 154 -3.40 -5.62 29.34
C LEU A 154 -4.57 -5.92 28.37
N LYS A 155 -4.90 -7.20 28.15
CA LYS A 155 -6.08 -7.62 27.38
C LYS A 155 -7.33 -7.49 28.26
N ASN A 156 -7.71 -6.24 28.54
CA ASN A 156 -8.71 -5.91 29.55
C ASN A 156 -9.51 -4.68 29.12
N ASP A 157 -10.76 -4.58 29.60
CA ASP A 157 -11.65 -3.43 29.34
C ASP A 157 -11.13 -2.12 29.92
N SER A 158 -10.26 -2.16 30.95
CA SER A 158 -9.65 -0.99 31.57
C SER A 158 -8.39 -0.48 30.86
N PHE A 159 -7.75 -1.29 30.00
CA PHE A 159 -6.69 -0.81 29.14
C PHE A 159 -7.30 -0.31 27.84
N LYS A 160 -7.31 1.00 27.68
CA LYS A 160 -8.10 1.71 26.68
C LYS A 160 -7.26 2.51 25.70
N TYR A 161 -7.86 2.82 24.56
CA TYR A 161 -7.35 3.81 23.62
C TYR A 161 -8.47 4.74 23.15
N VAL A 162 -8.09 5.94 22.75
CA VAL A 162 -8.95 6.92 22.09
C VAL A 162 -8.20 7.57 20.93
N LEU A 163 -8.87 7.72 19.80
CA LEU A 163 -8.41 8.49 18.67
C LEU A 163 -9.25 9.76 18.56
N LEU A 164 -8.57 10.89 18.55
CA LEU A 164 -9.16 12.21 18.34
C LEU A 164 -8.72 12.77 17.00
N SER A 165 -9.58 13.54 16.33
CA SER A 165 -9.25 14.25 15.09
C SER A 165 -9.55 15.74 15.18
N SER A 166 -8.83 16.52 14.35
CA SER A 166 -8.99 17.96 14.23
C SER A 166 -8.69 18.44 12.82
N SER A 167 -9.48 19.37 12.29
CA SER A 167 -9.21 20.04 11.02
C SER A 167 -8.29 21.26 11.16
N ASP A 168 -8.23 21.89 12.35
CA ASP A 168 -7.47 23.10 12.64
C ASP A 168 -6.21 22.87 13.49
N GLY A 169 -6.07 21.66 14.05
CA GLY A 169 -4.98 21.28 14.96
C GLY A 169 -5.13 21.79 16.39
N ASN A 170 -6.25 22.46 16.73
CA ASN A 170 -6.51 23.05 18.05
C ASN A 170 -7.70 22.39 18.75
N THR A 171 -8.83 22.28 18.07
CA THR A 171 -10.03 21.66 18.62
C THR A 171 -10.14 20.23 18.15
N TYR A 172 -10.08 19.29 19.09
CA TYR A 172 -10.11 17.85 18.81
C TYR A 172 -11.46 17.24 19.21
N ASN A 173 -11.99 16.39 18.33
CA ASN A 173 -13.19 15.61 18.56
C ASN A 173 -12.85 14.12 18.57
N GLU A 174 -13.57 13.37 19.40
CA GLU A 174 -13.42 11.92 19.45
C GLU A 174 -13.88 11.28 18.12
N VAL A 175 -13.03 10.41 17.57
CA VAL A 175 -13.35 9.56 16.42
C VAL A 175 -13.81 8.20 16.89
N ILE A 176 -13.06 7.62 17.84
CA ILE A 176 -13.36 6.33 18.46
C ILE A 176 -12.68 6.23 19.82
N SER A 177 -13.34 5.54 20.75
CA SER A 177 -12.78 5.07 22.01
C SER A 177 -13.12 3.60 22.19
N SER A 178 -12.13 2.78 22.62
CA SER A 178 -12.31 1.34 22.84
C SER A 178 -11.25 0.80 23.80
N SER A 179 -11.22 -0.52 23.99
CA SER A 179 -10.28 -1.22 24.87
C SER A 179 -9.44 -2.26 24.11
N PHE A 180 -8.38 -2.75 24.78
CA PHE A 180 -7.52 -3.83 24.28
C PHE A 180 -7.99 -5.22 24.72
N LYS A 181 -9.22 -5.37 25.24
CA LYS A 181 -9.75 -6.64 25.76
C LYS A 181 -9.56 -7.83 24.81
N ASP A 182 -9.87 -7.62 23.53
CA ASP A 182 -9.80 -8.68 22.52
C ASP A 182 -8.53 -8.54 21.63
N ALA A 183 -7.57 -7.74 22.07
CA ALA A 183 -6.35 -7.52 21.30
C ALA A 183 -5.44 -8.76 21.33
N SER A 184 -4.80 -9.02 20.19
CA SER A 184 -3.79 -10.07 20.02
C SER A 184 -2.58 -9.51 19.25
N VAL A 185 -1.48 -10.26 19.22
CA VAL A 185 -0.37 -9.96 18.31
C VAL A 185 -0.89 -9.96 16.88
N GLY A 186 -0.51 -8.93 16.11
CA GLY A 186 -0.99 -8.65 14.78
C GLY A 186 -1.82 -7.36 14.69
N LYS A 187 -2.60 -7.23 13.65
CA LYS A 187 -3.34 -6.01 13.31
C LYS A 187 -4.57 -5.78 14.18
N LEU A 188 -4.57 -4.69 14.95
CA LEU A 188 -5.74 -4.14 15.64
C LEU A 188 -6.26 -2.94 14.83
N SER A 189 -7.40 -3.10 14.15
CA SER A 189 -8.04 -1.99 13.40
C SER A 189 -8.65 -0.98 14.37
N ILE A 190 -8.31 0.31 14.21
CA ILE A 190 -8.80 1.42 15.01
C ILE A 190 -9.89 2.15 14.21
N VAL A 191 -9.59 2.52 12.97
CA VAL A 191 -10.52 3.16 12.03
C VAL A 191 -10.45 2.43 10.70
N THR A 192 -11.59 2.18 10.09
CA THR A 192 -11.71 1.51 8.80
C THR A 192 -12.56 2.36 7.86
N ASP A 193 -12.08 2.55 6.62
CA ASP A 193 -12.78 3.23 5.52
C ASP A 193 -13.36 4.61 5.89
N SER A 194 -12.68 5.37 6.76
CA SER A 194 -13.10 6.72 7.14
C SER A 194 -12.78 7.72 6.04
N PRO A 195 -13.75 8.52 5.54
CA PRO A 195 -13.50 9.51 4.52
C PRO A 195 -12.44 10.54 4.94
N LEU A 196 -11.46 10.77 4.08
CA LEU A 196 -10.44 11.78 4.27
C LEU A 196 -10.92 13.11 3.68
N THR A 197 -11.06 14.12 4.53
CA THR A 197 -11.46 15.47 4.11
C THR A 197 -10.35 16.18 3.34
N ASP A 198 -10.73 17.15 2.50
CA ASP A 198 -9.77 18.02 1.84
C ASP A 198 -8.97 18.83 2.89
N GLY A 199 -7.69 18.99 2.62
CA GLY A 199 -6.79 19.73 3.50
C GLY A 199 -5.91 18.82 4.36
N LYS A 200 -5.64 19.28 5.57
CA LYS A 200 -4.81 18.54 6.55
C LYS A 200 -5.65 18.19 7.76
N THR A 201 -5.72 16.93 8.09
CA THR A 201 -6.37 16.43 9.30
C THR A 201 -5.31 16.03 10.32
N TYR A 202 -5.46 16.49 11.55
CA TYR A 202 -4.57 16.20 12.67
C TYR A 202 -5.21 15.16 13.55
N TYR A 203 -4.39 14.26 14.09
CA TYR A 203 -4.83 13.18 14.96
C TYR A 203 -4.02 13.11 16.23
N LYS A 204 -4.68 12.70 17.33
CA LYS A 204 -4.08 12.33 18.61
C LYS A 204 -4.59 10.95 19.01
N PHE A 205 -3.66 10.03 19.20
CA PHE A 205 -3.95 8.67 19.64
C PHE A 205 -3.41 8.48 21.05
N TYR A 206 -4.30 8.28 22.01
CA TYR A 206 -3.96 8.06 23.41
C TYR A 206 -4.20 6.62 23.80
N ILE A 207 -3.33 6.09 24.65
CA ILE A 207 -3.47 4.77 25.29
C ILE A 207 -3.26 4.94 26.78
N TRP A 208 -4.21 4.48 27.61
CA TRP A 208 -4.13 4.62 29.05
C TRP A 208 -4.76 3.44 29.80
N ILE A 209 -4.48 3.33 31.11
CA ILE A 209 -5.19 2.44 32.02
C ILE A 209 -6.29 3.30 32.70
N ASP A 210 -7.57 2.94 32.49
CA ASP A 210 -8.70 3.66 33.08
C ASP A 210 -8.79 3.42 34.58
N GLY A 211 -8.56 4.47 35.38
CA GLY A 211 -8.56 4.43 36.82
C GLY A 211 -9.93 4.22 37.49
N ASN A 212 -11.02 4.30 36.71
CA ASN A 212 -12.40 4.10 37.21
C ASN A 212 -12.75 2.64 37.50
N ASN A 213 -11.92 1.70 37.07
CA ASN A 213 -12.21 0.28 37.22
C ASN A 213 -11.40 -0.36 38.36
N GLU A 214 -12.00 -1.35 39.03
CA GLU A 214 -11.32 -2.21 40.00
C GLU A 214 -10.33 -3.12 39.27
N ASN A 215 -9.22 -3.55 39.91
CA ASN A 215 -8.17 -4.41 39.38
C ASN A 215 -7.07 -3.75 38.49
N ASN A 216 -6.87 -2.47 38.55
CA ASN A 216 -5.81 -1.79 37.80
C ASN A 216 -4.38 -2.14 38.26
N GLU A 217 -4.21 -2.68 39.47
CA GLU A 217 -2.89 -3.05 40.03
C GLU A 217 -2.17 -4.14 39.24
N THR A 218 -2.91 -5.09 38.66
CA THR A 218 -2.34 -6.19 37.86
C THR A 218 -1.73 -5.75 36.55
N MET A 219 -2.14 -4.59 36.02
CA MET A 219 -1.66 -4.02 34.77
C MET A 219 -0.39 -3.19 34.92
N GLN A 220 -0.03 -2.80 36.14
CA GLN A 220 1.20 -2.04 36.39
C GLN A 220 2.44 -2.85 36.02
N GLY A 221 3.41 -2.19 35.37
CA GLY A 221 4.64 -2.84 34.90
C GLY A 221 4.48 -3.75 33.70
N LYS A 222 3.28 -3.83 33.11
CA LYS A 222 3.01 -4.59 31.89
C LYS A 222 3.30 -3.76 30.63
N SER A 223 3.50 -4.42 29.50
CA SER A 223 3.97 -3.76 28.28
C SER A 223 3.11 -4.05 27.05
N LEU A 224 3.00 -3.02 26.21
CA LEU A 224 2.50 -3.12 24.84
C LEU A 224 3.57 -2.59 23.89
N LYS A 225 3.86 -3.35 22.83
CA LYS A 225 4.73 -2.90 21.74
C LYS A 225 4.03 -3.10 20.41
N GLY A 226 4.20 -2.15 19.52
CA GLY A 226 3.62 -2.18 18.19
C GLY A 226 3.97 -0.95 17.38
N THR A 227 3.40 -0.86 16.19
CA THR A 227 3.58 0.28 15.28
C THR A 227 2.22 0.79 14.84
N LEU A 228 1.97 2.09 15.01
CA LEU A 228 0.76 2.74 14.53
C LEU A 228 0.90 3.03 13.04
N ASN A 229 0.02 2.45 12.24
CA ASN A 229 0.04 2.57 10.79
C ASN A 229 -1.18 3.33 10.29
N VAL A 230 -0.98 4.01 9.17
CA VAL A 230 -2.02 4.75 8.45
C VAL A 230 -1.95 4.36 6.98
N ASP A 231 -3.04 3.82 6.44
CA ASP A 231 -3.21 3.58 5.03
C ASP A 231 -4.24 4.56 4.46
N VAL A 232 -3.98 5.07 3.27
CA VAL A 232 -4.91 5.92 2.52
C VAL A 232 -5.18 5.27 1.18
N SER A 233 -6.45 5.10 0.85
CA SER A 233 -6.90 4.45 -0.38
C SER A 233 -8.06 5.21 -1.02
N THR A 234 -8.31 4.94 -2.29
CA THR A 234 -9.58 5.35 -2.90
C THR A 234 -10.70 4.39 -2.46
N PRO A 235 -11.95 4.86 -2.35
CA PRO A 235 -13.08 3.97 -2.01
C PRO A 235 -13.16 2.77 -2.96
N LYS A 236 -13.45 1.59 -2.43
CA LYS A 236 -13.76 0.42 -3.26
C LYS A 236 -15.03 0.69 -4.05
N GLY A 237 -15.00 0.39 -5.36
CA GLY A 237 -16.20 0.44 -6.18
C GLY A 237 -17.19 -0.69 -5.85
N ASP A 238 -18.47 -0.47 -6.11
CA ASP A 238 -19.54 -1.46 -5.92
C ASP A 238 -19.24 -2.77 -6.69
N ALA A 239 -18.76 -2.68 -7.93
CA ALA A 239 -18.38 -3.85 -8.70
C ALA A 239 -17.27 -4.66 -8.01
N THR A 240 -16.28 -4.01 -7.40
CA THR A 240 -15.20 -4.65 -6.65
C THR A 240 -15.75 -5.42 -5.46
N THR A 241 -16.56 -4.79 -4.63
CA THR A 241 -17.18 -5.40 -3.45
C THR A 241 -18.05 -6.61 -3.83
N LYS A 242 -18.83 -6.50 -4.94
CA LYS A 242 -19.68 -7.59 -5.43
C LYS A 242 -18.85 -8.80 -5.87
N ILE A 243 -17.73 -8.62 -6.53
CA ILE A 243 -16.86 -9.73 -6.96
C ILE A 243 -16.13 -10.37 -5.79
N GLU A 244 -15.64 -9.57 -4.83
CA GLU A 244 -15.00 -10.09 -3.62
C GLU A 244 -15.95 -10.96 -2.78
N ALA A 245 -17.25 -10.60 -2.74
CA ALA A 245 -18.28 -11.36 -2.03
C ALA A 245 -18.60 -12.73 -2.65
N LEU A 246 -18.07 -13.05 -3.84
CA LEU A 246 -18.22 -14.36 -4.48
C LEU A 246 -17.22 -15.39 -3.96
N ASP A 247 -16.21 -14.98 -3.19
CA ASP A 247 -15.28 -15.91 -2.55
C ASP A 247 -15.99 -16.66 -1.42
N ASP A 248 -16.09 -17.97 -1.55
CA ASP A 248 -16.66 -18.86 -0.52
C ASP A 248 -15.58 -19.58 0.30
N GLY A 249 -14.31 -19.20 0.11
CA GLY A 249 -13.16 -19.81 0.80
C GLY A 249 -12.75 -21.17 0.26
N THR A 250 -13.37 -21.65 -0.83
CA THR A 250 -13.03 -22.94 -1.44
C THR A 250 -12.29 -22.77 -2.75
N ILE A 251 -11.26 -23.59 -2.96
CA ILE A 251 -10.57 -23.71 -4.25
C ILE A 251 -10.60 -25.20 -4.61
N GLY A 252 -11.49 -25.56 -5.54
CA GLY A 252 -11.57 -26.93 -6.04
C GLY A 252 -10.60 -27.18 -7.19
N ASP A 253 -10.21 -28.43 -7.37
CA ASP A 253 -9.47 -28.88 -8.57
C ASP A 253 -10.39 -29.04 -9.79
N SER A 254 -11.68 -29.19 -9.54
CA SER A 254 -12.74 -29.28 -10.54
C SER A 254 -13.81 -28.24 -10.22
N GLY A 255 -14.15 -27.42 -11.17
CA GLY A 255 -15.12 -26.35 -11.00
C GLY A 255 -14.55 -24.99 -11.41
N SER A 256 -15.32 -23.99 -11.18
CA SER A 256 -14.98 -22.61 -11.49
C SER A 256 -15.62 -21.70 -10.45
N GLY A 257 -14.92 -20.64 -10.06
CA GLY A 257 -15.40 -19.70 -9.05
C GLY A 257 -14.46 -18.52 -8.87
N VAL A 258 -14.59 -17.88 -7.73
CA VAL A 258 -13.67 -16.84 -7.24
C VAL A 258 -12.95 -17.38 -6.03
N TYR A 259 -11.67 -17.12 -5.91
CA TYR A 259 -10.88 -17.48 -4.75
C TYR A 259 -9.93 -16.36 -4.33
N LYS A 260 -9.63 -16.35 -3.05
CA LYS A 260 -8.73 -15.42 -2.41
C LYS A 260 -7.28 -15.85 -2.59
N VAL A 261 -6.43 -14.92 -3.04
CA VAL A 261 -4.97 -15.11 -3.17
C VAL A 261 -4.27 -14.04 -2.35
N THR A 262 -3.46 -14.45 -1.39
CA THR A 262 -2.62 -13.53 -0.62
C THR A 262 -1.19 -13.58 -1.13
N HIS A 263 -0.64 -12.43 -1.45
CA HIS A 263 0.73 -12.23 -1.90
C HIS A 263 1.57 -11.71 -0.75
N SER A 264 2.78 -12.26 -0.58
CA SER A 264 3.75 -11.74 0.38
C SER A 264 4.28 -10.38 -0.07
N ALA A 265 4.70 -9.56 0.89
CA ALA A 265 5.40 -8.31 0.60
C ALA A 265 6.67 -8.56 -0.21
N ILE A 266 7.00 -7.62 -1.11
CA ILE A 266 8.25 -7.63 -1.87
C ILE A 266 9.15 -6.53 -1.29
N PRO A 267 10.32 -6.87 -0.72
CA PRO A 267 11.21 -5.89 -0.09
C PRO A 267 11.69 -4.81 -1.06
N SER A 268 11.99 -3.63 -0.54
CA SER A 268 12.38 -2.46 -1.34
C SER A 268 13.61 -2.68 -2.23
N ASP A 269 14.56 -3.49 -1.80
CA ASP A 269 15.80 -3.82 -2.54
C ASP A 269 15.58 -4.73 -3.74
N SER A 270 14.47 -5.46 -3.76
CA SER A 270 14.08 -6.38 -4.84
C SER A 270 12.86 -5.91 -5.63
N SER A 271 12.22 -4.81 -5.23
CA SER A 271 11.02 -4.29 -5.86
C SER A 271 11.30 -3.36 -7.04
N ALA A 272 10.41 -3.39 -8.03
CA ALA A 272 10.47 -2.52 -9.21
C ALA A 272 10.37 -1.02 -8.87
N THR A 273 9.72 -0.68 -7.78
CA THR A 273 9.51 0.71 -7.35
C THR A 273 10.67 1.28 -6.51
N GLY A 274 11.57 0.42 -6.00
CA GLY A 274 12.58 0.81 -5.02
C GLY A 274 12.01 1.09 -3.62
N SER A 275 10.72 0.83 -3.42
CA SER A 275 10.03 0.84 -2.12
C SER A 275 9.42 -0.53 -1.89
N GLU A 276 9.11 -0.89 -0.65
CA GLU A 276 8.40 -2.13 -0.38
C GLU A 276 7.04 -2.14 -1.08
N ILE A 277 6.72 -3.24 -1.78
CA ILE A 277 5.38 -3.53 -2.24
C ILE A 277 4.72 -4.33 -1.12
N PRO A 278 3.65 -3.84 -0.48
CA PRO A 278 3.09 -4.48 0.70
C PRO A 278 2.49 -5.85 0.38
N ALA A 279 2.30 -6.67 1.41
CA ALA A 279 1.48 -7.88 1.30
C ALA A 279 0.04 -7.49 0.96
N VAL A 280 -0.52 -8.10 -0.07
CA VAL A 280 -1.84 -7.74 -0.60
C VAL A 280 -2.69 -8.97 -0.87
N THR A 281 -4.00 -8.78 -1.00
CA THR A 281 -4.96 -9.84 -1.29
C THR A 281 -5.73 -9.53 -2.55
N ASP A 282 -5.72 -10.48 -3.49
CA ASP A 282 -6.54 -10.49 -4.70
C ASP A 282 -7.69 -11.49 -4.55
N TYR A 283 -8.77 -11.27 -5.31
CA TYR A 283 -9.87 -12.22 -5.48
C TYR A 283 -9.99 -12.54 -6.97
N ARG A 284 -9.66 -13.78 -7.36
CA ARG A 284 -9.43 -14.15 -8.75
C ARG A 284 -10.41 -15.20 -9.26
N TYR A 285 -10.92 -15.01 -10.46
CA TYR A 285 -11.68 -16.04 -11.13
C TYR A 285 -10.77 -17.18 -11.59
N TYR A 286 -11.19 -18.42 -11.34
CA TYR A 286 -10.48 -19.65 -11.70
C TYR A 286 -11.39 -20.70 -12.32
N GLY A 287 -10.77 -21.74 -12.92
CA GLY A 287 -11.44 -22.89 -13.48
C GLY A 287 -11.64 -22.80 -15.00
N ALA A 288 -12.20 -23.83 -15.58
CA ALA A 288 -12.33 -23.92 -17.04
C ALA A 288 -13.40 -22.98 -17.63
N SER A 289 -14.44 -22.67 -16.87
CA SER A 289 -15.58 -21.91 -17.37
C SER A 289 -16.29 -21.10 -16.27
N PRO A 290 -15.63 -20.11 -15.67
CA PRO A 290 -16.28 -19.26 -14.67
C PRO A 290 -17.29 -18.29 -15.30
N ASN A 291 -18.32 -17.93 -14.54
CA ASN A 291 -19.29 -16.91 -14.90
C ASN A 291 -18.70 -15.52 -14.63
N ASN A 292 -17.86 -15.03 -15.52
CA ASN A 292 -17.08 -13.79 -15.35
C ASN A 292 -17.17 -12.85 -16.56
N TYR A 293 -18.16 -12.99 -17.41
CA TYR A 293 -18.40 -12.06 -18.50
C TYR A 293 -18.98 -10.75 -17.98
N ILE A 294 -18.50 -9.63 -18.54
CA ILE A 294 -18.93 -8.29 -18.21
C ILE A 294 -19.10 -7.45 -19.48
N CYS A 295 -20.17 -6.69 -19.54
CA CYS A 295 -20.45 -5.74 -20.61
C CYS A 295 -20.18 -4.32 -20.13
N LEU A 296 -19.26 -3.62 -20.78
CA LEU A 296 -18.93 -2.24 -20.41
C LEU A 296 -20.02 -1.24 -20.84
N ASP A 297 -20.70 -1.51 -21.95
CA ASP A 297 -21.79 -0.68 -22.44
C ASP A 297 -22.71 -1.48 -23.39
N MET A 298 -23.99 -1.49 -23.08
CA MET A 298 -25.01 -2.17 -23.89
C MET A 298 -25.41 -1.35 -25.14
N GLU A 299 -24.98 -0.11 -25.24
CA GLU A 299 -25.37 0.84 -26.32
C GLU A 299 -26.89 0.88 -26.58
N GLY A 300 -27.69 0.66 -25.53
CA GLY A 300 -29.15 0.61 -25.60
C GLY A 300 -29.72 -0.68 -26.21
N GLY A 301 -28.88 -1.66 -26.56
CA GLY A 301 -29.32 -2.98 -27.06
C GLY A 301 -29.67 -3.96 -25.95
N SER A 302 -30.22 -5.12 -26.33
CA SER A 302 -30.52 -6.25 -25.42
C SER A 302 -29.36 -7.26 -25.33
N THR A 303 -28.36 -7.14 -26.21
CA THR A 303 -27.19 -8.02 -26.26
C THR A 303 -25.93 -7.17 -26.20
N CYS A 304 -24.94 -7.60 -25.41
CA CYS A 304 -23.68 -6.89 -25.32
C CYS A 304 -22.93 -6.90 -26.67
N PRO A 305 -22.58 -5.72 -27.23
CA PRO A 305 -21.75 -5.65 -28.43
C PRO A 305 -20.38 -6.29 -28.17
N ASP A 306 -19.84 -7.06 -29.15
CA ASP A 306 -18.55 -7.73 -28.98
C ASP A 306 -17.42 -6.76 -28.57
N LYS A 307 -17.41 -5.54 -29.08
CA LYS A 307 -16.42 -4.50 -28.71
C LYS A 307 -16.44 -4.12 -27.23
N HIS A 308 -17.57 -4.32 -26.55
CA HIS A 308 -17.78 -4.03 -25.12
C HIS A 308 -17.82 -5.29 -24.25
N LEU A 309 -17.68 -6.48 -24.84
CA LEU A 309 -17.69 -7.74 -24.09
C LEU A 309 -16.29 -8.09 -23.59
N TYR A 310 -16.17 -8.16 -22.26
CA TYR A 310 -14.95 -8.48 -21.54
C TYR A 310 -15.17 -9.64 -20.58
N ARG A 311 -14.10 -10.12 -19.96
CA ARG A 311 -14.15 -11.09 -18.87
C ARG A 311 -13.38 -10.54 -17.67
N ILE A 312 -13.89 -10.75 -16.47
CA ILE A 312 -13.27 -10.31 -15.23
C ILE A 312 -12.14 -11.28 -14.86
N ILE A 313 -10.90 -10.80 -14.74
CA ILE A 313 -9.77 -11.57 -14.18
C ILE A 313 -9.97 -11.70 -12.66
N GLY A 314 -10.37 -10.60 -12.00
CA GLY A 314 -10.61 -10.58 -10.58
C GLY A 314 -10.73 -9.17 -10.02
N SER A 315 -10.88 -9.10 -8.71
CA SER A 315 -10.62 -7.92 -7.90
C SER A 315 -9.15 -7.97 -7.50
N ILE A 316 -8.33 -7.14 -8.15
CA ILE A 316 -6.87 -7.17 -8.07
C ILE A 316 -6.38 -5.88 -7.43
N TYR A 317 -5.41 -5.99 -6.50
CA TYR A 317 -4.81 -4.83 -5.88
C TYR A 317 -4.10 -3.94 -6.90
N GLU A 318 -4.45 -2.66 -6.89
CA GLU A 318 -3.92 -1.62 -7.76
C GLU A 318 -3.14 -0.60 -6.91
N GLU A 319 -1.81 -0.58 -7.05
CA GLU A 319 -0.91 0.13 -6.16
C GLU A 319 -1.04 1.65 -6.22
N LYS A 320 -1.38 2.20 -7.38
CA LYS A 320 -1.51 3.66 -7.53
C LYS A 320 -2.67 4.21 -6.71
N GLU A 321 -3.75 3.45 -6.59
CA GLU A 321 -4.94 3.81 -5.83
C GLU A 321 -4.98 3.17 -4.43
N ASN A 322 -3.99 2.32 -4.13
CA ASN A 322 -3.84 1.59 -2.88
C ASN A 322 -5.10 0.81 -2.46
N THR A 323 -5.76 0.19 -3.43
CA THR A 323 -6.99 -0.57 -3.21
C THR A 323 -7.20 -1.59 -4.32
N ASN A 324 -8.11 -2.55 -4.10
CA ASN A 324 -8.51 -3.48 -5.14
C ASN A 324 -9.39 -2.80 -6.20
N ARG A 325 -9.19 -3.19 -7.46
CA ARG A 325 -9.98 -2.79 -8.63
C ARG A 325 -10.33 -4.00 -9.47
N ILE A 326 -11.46 -3.94 -10.16
CA ILE A 326 -11.81 -4.96 -11.15
C ILE A 326 -10.86 -4.87 -12.32
N LYS A 327 -10.10 -5.94 -12.55
CA LYS A 327 -9.25 -6.12 -13.72
C LYS A 327 -9.98 -6.94 -14.77
N VAL A 328 -10.09 -6.43 -15.97
CA VAL A 328 -10.82 -7.08 -17.07
C VAL A 328 -9.92 -7.33 -18.27
N ILE A 329 -10.26 -8.37 -19.06
CA ILE A 329 -9.61 -8.73 -20.31
C ILE A 329 -10.66 -8.85 -21.41
N LYS A 330 -10.36 -8.38 -22.63
CA LYS A 330 -11.24 -8.54 -23.79
C LYS A 330 -11.63 -10.02 -23.95
N ALA A 331 -12.92 -10.31 -24.12
CA ALA A 331 -13.44 -11.67 -24.18
C ALA A 331 -12.83 -12.46 -25.35
N THR A 332 -12.66 -11.82 -26.50
CA THR A 332 -12.07 -12.37 -27.72
C THR A 332 -10.73 -11.71 -28.05
N PRO A 333 -9.83 -12.37 -28.79
CA PRO A 333 -8.64 -11.72 -29.32
C PRO A 333 -8.97 -10.48 -30.15
N LEU A 334 -8.07 -9.51 -30.10
CA LEU A 334 -8.17 -8.29 -30.88
C LEU A 334 -8.14 -8.60 -32.37
N THR A 335 -9.06 -8.01 -33.11
CA THR A 335 -9.11 -8.09 -34.58
C THR A 335 -9.67 -6.78 -35.15
N ASP A 336 -9.24 -6.43 -36.36
CA ASP A 336 -9.74 -5.30 -37.13
C ASP A 336 -10.59 -5.73 -38.34
N SER A 337 -11.13 -6.94 -38.34
CA SER A 337 -11.79 -7.63 -39.43
C SER A 337 -10.87 -8.47 -40.37
N THR A 338 -9.62 -8.07 -40.51
CA THR A 338 -8.64 -8.74 -41.39
C THR A 338 -7.40 -9.21 -40.64
N THR A 339 -6.89 -8.36 -39.74
CA THR A 339 -5.68 -8.62 -38.96
C THR A 339 -6.06 -9.30 -37.65
N LYS A 340 -5.57 -10.53 -37.44
CA LYS A 340 -5.84 -11.37 -36.25
C LYS A 340 -4.65 -11.50 -35.33
N GLY A 341 -3.50 -10.93 -35.69
CA GLY A 341 -2.28 -10.98 -34.93
C GLY A 341 -1.51 -9.66 -35.05
N PHE A 342 -0.86 -9.28 -33.98
CA PHE A 342 -0.13 -8.04 -33.83
C PHE A 342 1.25 -8.31 -33.28
N SER A 343 2.31 -7.79 -33.91
CA SER A 343 3.64 -7.82 -33.33
C SER A 343 3.66 -7.00 -32.06
N TRP A 344 4.38 -7.45 -31.03
CA TRP A 344 4.62 -6.63 -29.86
C TRP A 344 5.31 -5.31 -30.25
N ASP A 345 6.42 -5.44 -30.97
CA ASP A 345 7.11 -4.29 -31.57
C ASP A 345 7.79 -4.68 -32.88
N TYR A 346 7.64 -3.84 -33.89
CA TYR A 346 8.35 -3.88 -35.14
C TYR A 346 8.24 -2.50 -35.80
N LYS A 347 9.33 -1.96 -36.36
CA LYS A 347 9.35 -0.60 -36.89
C LYS A 347 9.58 -0.61 -38.41
N SER A 348 9.34 0.54 -39.05
CA SER A 348 9.52 0.73 -40.50
C SER A 348 10.94 0.49 -40.99
N ASP A 349 11.94 0.64 -40.11
CA ASP A 349 13.35 0.38 -40.38
C ASP A 349 13.79 -1.05 -40.09
N GLY A 350 12.85 -1.93 -39.66
CA GLY A 350 13.12 -3.33 -39.30
C GLY A 350 13.63 -3.51 -37.88
N THR A 351 13.81 -2.43 -37.11
CA THR A 351 14.17 -2.53 -35.70
C THR A 351 12.99 -3.04 -34.86
N LYS A 352 13.30 -3.74 -33.78
CA LYS A 352 12.34 -4.36 -32.87
C LYS A 352 12.95 -4.43 -31.48
N ASP A 353 12.11 -4.26 -30.45
CA ASP A 353 12.55 -4.24 -29.08
C ASP A 353 11.39 -4.66 -28.15
N ASN A 354 11.71 -5.21 -26.98
CA ASN A 354 10.72 -5.56 -25.97
C ASN A 354 10.43 -4.41 -24.98
N ILE A 355 10.76 -3.18 -25.33
CA ILE A 355 10.40 -1.99 -24.55
C ILE A 355 8.90 -1.75 -24.68
N TRP A 356 8.12 -1.97 -23.61
CA TRP A 356 6.70 -1.62 -23.61
C TRP A 356 6.48 -0.12 -23.71
N ALA A 357 7.15 0.67 -22.85
CA ALA A 357 7.17 2.13 -22.89
C ALA A 357 8.58 2.64 -22.56
N THR A 358 8.96 3.81 -23.08
CA THR A 358 10.27 4.40 -22.79
C THR A 358 10.29 5.06 -21.42
N ILE A 359 11.44 5.02 -20.72
CA ILE A 359 11.61 5.65 -19.42
C ILE A 359 11.30 7.15 -19.49
N THR A 360 10.51 7.65 -18.54
CA THR A 360 10.26 9.08 -18.34
C THR A 360 11.03 9.62 -17.13
N SER A 361 11.23 8.80 -16.10
CA SER A 361 12.06 9.15 -14.93
C SER A 361 12.44 7.89 -14.13
N GLY A 362 13.70 7.76 -13.75
CA GLY A 362 14.17 6.63 -12.93
C GLY A 362 13.83 5.26 -13.53
N ASN A 363 13.02 4.48 -12.84
CA ASN A 363 12.53 3.15 -13.28
C ASN A 363 11.11 3.18 -13.84
N TYR A 364 10.56 4.33 -14.12
CA TYR A 364 9.15 4.57 -14.37
C TYR A 364 8.90 5.16 -15.76
N SER A 365 7.74 4.82 -16.32
CA SER A 365 7.20 5.44 -17.54
C SER A 365 5.71 5.74 -17.39
N ASN A 366 5.26 6.88 -17.94
CA ASN A 366 3.86 7.21 -18.19
C ASN A 366 3.60 7.53 -19.66
N SER A 367 4.54 7.22 -20.54
CA SER A 367 4.39 7.49 -21.97
C SER A 367 3.31 6.59 -22.58
N LEU A 368 2.36 7.18 -23.28
CA LEU A 368 1.33 6.48 -24.09
C LEU A 368 1.66 6.50 -25.60
N THR A 369 2.72 7.19 -25.98
CA THR A 369 3.07 7.46 -27.39
C THR A 369 4.51 7.06 -27.74
N SER A 370 5.33 6.70 -26.75
CA SER A 370 6.72 6.31 -26.94
C SER A 370 7.00 4.95 -26.31
N GLY A 371 7.35 3.97 -27.12
CA GLY A 371 7.53 2.55 -26.77
C GLY A 371 7.11 1.65 -27.91
N SER A 372 6.70 0.41 -27.56
CA SER A 372 6.27 -0.58 -28.53
C SER A 372 5.06 -0.12 -29.34
N GLN A 373 4.94 -0.60 -30.57
CA GLN A 373 3.78 -0.25 -31.37
C GLN A 373 2.47 -0.86 -30.84
N LEU A 374 2.52 -2.02 -30.16
CA LEU A 374 1.33 -2.60 -29.52
C LEU A 374 0.83 -1.74 -28.37
N MET A 375 1.72 -1.24 -27.51
CA MET A 375 1.35 -0.28 -26.47
C MET A 375 0.69 0.97 -27.06
N LYS A 376 1.29 1.55 -28.11
CA LYS A 376 0.73 2.72 -28.81
C LYS A 376 -0.62 2.43 -29.45
N LEU A 377 -0.78 1.26 -30.11
CA LEU A 377 -2.07 0.84 -30.67
C LEU A 377 -3.20 0.87 -29.64
N LEU A 378 -2.90 0.33 -28.43
CA LEU A 378 -3.87 0.17 -27.35
C LEU A 378 -4.15 1.44 -26.54
N ASN A 379 -3.25 2.44 -26.52
CA ASN A 379 -3.37 3.61 -25.64
C ASN A 379 -3.51 4.96 -26.36
N SER A 380 -2.98 5.10 -27.57
CA SER A 380 -3.00 6.35 -28.33
C SER A 380 -3.24 6.14 -29.84
N GLY A 381 -3.23 4.91 -30.29
CA GLY A 381 -3.32 4.54 -31.71
C GLY A 381 -4.73 4.20 -32.19
N ALA A 382 -4.76 3.43 -33.29
CA ALA A 382 -5.99 3.17 -34.04
C ALA A 382 -7.06 2.45 -33.21
N TRP A 383 -6.70 1.49 -32.37
CA TRP A 383 -7.69 0.79 -31.54
C TRP A 383 -8.31 1.71 -30.49
N TRP A 384 -7.49 2.45 -29.74
CA TRP A 384 -7.98 3.35 -28.70
C TRP A 384 -8.88 4.45 -29.27
N ASN A 385 -8.49 5.01 -30.42
CA ASN A 385 -9.24 6.08 -31.07
C ASN A 385 -10.42 5.59 -31.92
N GLY A 386 -10.50 4.30 -32.23
CA GLY A 386 -11.48 3.74 -33.16
C GLY A 386 -11.31 4.30 -34.57
N THR A 387 -10.08 4.26 -35.07
CA THR A 387 -9.70 4.82 -36.38
C THR A 387 -8.92 3.79 -37.19
N SER A 388 -8.55 4.16 -38.41
CA SER A 388 -7.55 3.43 -39.19
C SER A 388 -6.13 3.92 -38.86
N GLY A 389 -5.13 3.06 -39.06
CA GLY A 389 -3.72 3.38 -38.86
C GLY A 389 -2.79 2.39 -39.53
N SER A 390 -1.50 2.69 -39.55
CA SER A 390 -0.45 1.81 -40.05
C SER A 390 0.07 0.93 -38.92
N TYR A 391 0.34 -0.35 -39.22
CA TYR A 391 0.93 -1.31 -38.29
C TYR A 391 1.96 -2.20 -38.99
N TYR A 392 3.05 -2.51 -38.32
CA TYR A 392 4.14 -3.31 -38.87
C TYR A 392 4.16 -4.69 -38.21
N ASN A 393 3.84 -5.73 -38.99
CA ASN A 393 3.82 -7.12 -38.56
C ASN A 393 4.97 -7.90 -39.25
N ASN A 394 6.14 -7.92 -38.61
CA ASN A 394 7.35 -8.58 -39.15
C ASN A 394 7.66 -8.17 -40.60
N SER A 395 7.40 -6.94 -40.97
CA SER A 395 7.59 -6.39 -42.30
C SER A 395 7.85 -4.89 -42.20
N THR A 396 8.80 -4.39 -42.97
CA THR A 396 9.06 -2.94 -43.12
C THR A 396 7.97 -2.22 -43.95
N THR A 397 7.08 -3.01 -44.59
CA THR A 397 5.88 -2.48 -45.21
C THR A 397 4.72 -2.53 -44.22
N ALA A 398 4.15 -1.37 -43.95
CA ALA A 398 3.00 -1.28 -43.05
C ALA A 398 1.75 -1.95 -43.63
N THR A 399 1.01 -2.64 -42.78
CA THR A 399 -0.37 -3.05 -43.02
C THR A 399 -1.32 -1.99 -42.49
N THR A 400 -2.40 -1.69 -43.23
CA THR A 400 -3.47 -0.82 -42.71
C THR A 400 -4.34 -1.61 -41.76
N VAL A 401 -4.47 -1.16 -40.52
CA VAL A 401 -5.44 -1.67 -39.54
C VAL A 401 -6.61 -0.72 -39.43
N ASN A 402 -7.83 -1.24 -39.22
CA ASN A 402 -9.05 -0.44 -39.17
C ASN A 402 -9.96 -0.85 -38.00
N PHE A 403 -10.02 -0.04 -36.98
CA PHE A 403 -10.82 -0.24 -35.77
C PHE A 403 -12.07 0.65 -35.69
N THR A 404 -12.54 1.26 -36.77
CA THR A 404 -13.71 2.14 -36.75
C THR A 404 -14.97 1.46 -36.21
N ASN A 405 -15.17 0.17 -36.52
CA ASN A 405 -16.29 -0.63 -36.01
C ASN A 405 -16.05 -1.27 -34.63
N TYR A 406 -14.85 -1.12 -34.09
CA TYR A 406 -14.43 -1.69 -32.80
C TYR A 406 -14.16 -0.62 -31.75
N LYS A 407 -14.54 0.62 -32.01
CA LYS A 407 -14.38 1.74 -31.10
C LYS A 407 -15.15 1.50 -29.80
N LEU A 408 -14.45 1.64 -28.65
CA LEU A 408 -15.12 1.75 -27.37
C LEU A 408 -15.95 3.03 -27.30
N SER A 409 -17.16 2.93 -26.75
CA SER A 409 -17.98 4.12 -26.46
C SER A 409 -17.30 5.00 -25.42
N ASP A 410 -17.68 6.27 -25.35
CA ASP A 410 -17.15 7.19 -24.34
C ASP A 410 -17.57 6.74 -22.93
N LYS A 411 -18.77 6.13 -22.78
CA LYS A 411 -19.20 5.49 -21.53
C LYS A 411 -18.27 4.34 -21.14
N ALA A 412 -17.97 3.41 -22.05
CA ALA A 412 -17.04 2.32 -21.75
C ALA A 412 -15.65 2.83 -21.36
N LYS A 413 -15.15 3.85 -22.03
CA LYS A 413 -13.85 4.49 -21.71
C LYS A 413 -13.85 5.19 -20.36
N SER A 414 -14.97 5.75 -19.93
CA SER A 414 -15.07 6.46 -18.64
C SER A 414 -14.87 5.55 -17.42
N TYR A 415 -15.03 4.23 -17.58
CA TYR A 415 -14.73 3.27 -16.51
C TYR A 415 -13.24 2.89 -16.44
N ILE A 416 -12.44 3.17 -17.46
CA ILE A 416 -11.03 2.77 -17.50
C ILE A 416 -10.20 3.75 -16.69
N THR A 417 -9.41 3.24 -15.74
CA THR A 417 -8.49 4.07 -14.95
C THR A 417 -7.05 3.89 -15.40
N THR A 418 -6.23 4.93 -15.22
CA THR A 418 -4.78 4.81 -15.35
C THR A 418 -4.24 4.02 -14.18
N SER A 419 -3.60 2.89 -14.46
CA SER A 419 -3.15 1.92 -13.46
C SER A 419 -1.68 1.61 -13.64
N ARG A 420 -1.07 1.06 -12.59
CA ARG A 420 0.33 0.62 -12.62
C ARG A 420 0.43 -0.79 -13.21
N TYR A 421 1.30 -0.92 -14.21
CA TYR A 421 1.68 -2.19 -14.81
C TYR A 421 3.17 -2.41 -14.60
N TYR A 422 3.54 -3.52 -13.97
CA TYR A 422 4.92 -3.90 -13.77
C TYR A 422 5.51 -4.50 -15.05
N LEU A 423 6.79 -4.23 -15.27
CA LEU A 423 7.51 -4.64 -16.48
C LEU A 423 8.76 -5.46 -16.14
N GLY A 424 8.82 -6.00 -14.94
CA GLY A 424 9.80 -7.00 -14.58
C GLY A 424 9.61 -8.26 -15.42
N GLY A 425 10.71 -8.90 -15.77
CA GLY A 425 10.74 -10.07 -16.63
C GLY A 425 11.45 -11.24 -15.98
N TYR A 426 11.59 -12.31 -16.75
CA TYR A 426 12.35 -13.50 -16.39
C TYR A 426 13.19 -13.93 -17.59
N ASN A 427 14.34 -14.59 -17.35
CA ASN A 427 15.30 -14.92 -18.41
C ASN A 427 15.34 -16.39 -18.78
N ASN A 428 14.37 -17.19 -18.31
CA ASN A 428 14.31 -18.63 -18.51
C ASN A 428 12.87 -19.10 -18.68
N ASN A 429 12.65 -20.43 -18.70
CA ASN A 429 11.32 -21.02 -18.66
C ASN A 429 10.58 -20.59 -17.41
N PRO A 430 9.35 -20.04 -17.53
CA PRO A 430 8.66 -19.44 -16.40
C PRO A 430 8.38 -20.45 -15.28
N PRO A 431 8.61 -20.06 -14.01
CA PRO A 431 8.45 -20.91 -12.85
C PRO A 431 6.97 -21.11 -12.49
N ILE A 432 6.67 -21.52 -11.27
CA ILE A 432 5.31 -21.55 -10.73
C ILE A 432 4.74 -20.13 -10.62
N THR A 433 3.43 -20.05 -10.56
CA THR A 433 2.67 -18.78 -10.64
C THR A 433 3.09 -17.75 -9.59
N ASN A 434 3.24 -18.16 -8.32
CA ASN A 434 3.61 -17.25 -7.23
C ASN A 434 5.02 -16.64 -7.40
N GLU A 435 5.97 -17.43 -7.88
CA GLU A 435 7.32 -16.95 -8.17
C GLU A 435 7.30 -15.97 -9.35
N MET A 436 6.53 -16.30 -10.40
CA MET A 436 6.41 -15.40 -11.56
C MET A 436 5.79 -14.07 -11.20
N TYR A 437 4.77 -14.04 -10.31
CA TYR A 437 4.20 -12.81 -9.75
C TYR A 437 5.27 -11.92 -9.11
N GLY A 438 6.22 -12.50 -8.37
CA GLY A 438 7.35 -11.78 -7.78
C GLY A 438 8.31 -11.21 -8.83
N TYR A 439 8.64 -12.00 -9.88
CA TYR A 439 9.51 -11.54 -10.96
C TYR A 439 8.90 -10.39 -11.77
N GLU A 440 7.61 -10.42 -12.03
CA GLU A 440 6.88 -9.34 -12.73
C GLU A 440 7.04 -8.00 -12.00
N ARG A 441 7.07 -8.03 -10.67
CA ARG A 441 7.18 -6.86 -9.78
C ARG A 441 8.61 -6.57 -9.30
N GLY A 442 9.55 -7.39 -9.76
CA GLY A 442 10.95 -7.34 -9.39
C GLY A 442 11.78 -6.42 -10.29
N THR A 443 13.09 -6.50 -10.13
CA THR A 443 14.07 -5.64 -10.80
C THR A 443 14.69 -6.24 -12.05
N LEU A 444 14.35 -7.51 -12.39
CA LEU A 444 14.91 -8.18 -13.58
C LEU A 444 14.37 -7.54 -14.86
N ARG A 445 15.28 -7.05 -15.68
CA ARG A 445 15.03 -6.49 -17.02
C ARG A 445 16.25 -6.73 -17.91
N TYR A 446 16.09 -6.64 -19.20
CA TYR A 446 17.20 -6.85 -20.13
C TYR A 446 18.37 -5.87 -19.88
N ASN A 447 18.07 -4.59 -19.75
CA ASN A 447 19.05 -3.55 -19.40
C ASN A 447 18.36 -2.35 -18.74
N THR A 448 19.13 -1.35 -18.33
CA THR A 448 18.65 -0.16 -17.61
C THR A 448 17.84 0.81 -18.47
N ASP A 449 17.78 0.63 -19.79
CA ASP A 449 16.99 1.48 -20.69
C ASP A 449 15.49 1.15 -20.65
N ARG A 450 15.11 0.08 -19.94
CA ARG A 450 13.74 -0.35 -19.79
C ARG A 450 13.19 0.08 -18.45
N PRO A 451 11.96 0.64 -18.41
CA PRO A 451 11.30 0.89 -17.14
C PRO A 451 10.94 -0.43 -16.44
N LEU A 452 10.90 -0.42 -15.12
CA LEU A 452 10.45 -1.56 -14.32
C LEU A 452 8.93 -1.53 -14.08
N TYR A 453 8.30 -0.37 -14.27
CA TYR A 453 6.84 -0.24 -14.27
C TYR A 453 6.40 0.92 -15.18
N TRP A 454 5.17 0.82 -15.60
CA TRP A 454 4.51 1.78 -16.48
C TRP A 454 3.12 2.11 -15.92
N GLU A 455 2.74 3.38 -16.00
CA GLU A 455 1.40 3.83 -15.69
C GLU A 455 0.67 4.23 -16.95
N GLY A 456 -0.41 3.52 -17.25
CA GLY A 456 -1.20 3.72 -18.44
C GLY A 456 -2.57 3.08 -18.32
N MET A 457 -3.37 3.19 -19.39
CA MET A 457 -4.76 2.77 -19.36
C MET A 457 -4.94 1.29 -19.71
N VAL A 458 -4.24 0.80 -20.75
CA VAL A 458 -4.49 -0.52 -21.33
C VAL A 458 -3.18 -1.28 -21.51
N GLY A 459 -3.03 -2.37 -20.79
CA GLY A 459 -1.94 -3.33 -20.90
C GLY A 459 -2.40 -4.68 -21.48
N LEU A 460 -1.66 -5.73 -21.11
CA LEU A 460 -1.96 -7.12 -21.41
C LEU A 460 -2.07 -7.92 -20.09
N MET A 461 -2.54 -9.16 -20.14
CA MET A 461 -2.50 -10.04 -18.96
C MET A 461 -1.05 -10.44 -18.65
N TYR A 462 -0.79 -10.68 -17.37
CA TYR A 462 0.48 -11.20 -16.91
C TYR A 462 0.59 -12.73 -17.09
N PRO A 463 1.80 -13.30 -17.15
CA PRO A 463 2.00 -14.72 -16.95
C PRO A 463 1.34 -15.24 -15.67
N SER A 464 1.42 -14.49 -14.56
CA SER A 464 0.78 -14.86 -13.31
C SER A 464 -0.75 -14.78 -13.37
N ASP A 465 -1.35 -13.83 -14.11
CA ASP A 465 -2.81 -13.80 -14.33
C ASP A 465 -3.30 -15.10 -14.97
N TYR A 466 -2.56 -15.57 -16.00
CA TYR A 466 -2.82 -16.85 -16.65
C TYR A 466 -2.68 -18.02 -15.67
N GLY A 467 -1.60 -18.03 -14.88
CA GLY A 467 -1.37 -19.10 -13.92
C GLY A 467 -2.47 -19.22 -12.85
N TYR A 468 -2.90 -18.10 -12.27
CA TYR A 468 -3.95 -18.10 -11.26
C TYR A 468 -5.32 -18.53 -11.81
N ALA A 469 -5.58 -18.34 -13.09
CA ALA A 469 -6.84 -18.71 -13.70
C ALA A 469 -7.08 -20.24 -13.79
N ALA A 470 -6.02 -21.05 -13.67
CA ALA A 470 -6.12 -22.51 -13.69
C ALA A 470 -6.51 -23.15 -12.33
N GLY A 471 -6.47 -22.37 -11.22
CA GLY A 471 -6.83 -22.87 -9.89
C GLY A 471 -5.68 -23.55 -9.13
N ASN A 472 -5.96 -23.96 -7.90
CA ASN A 472 -5.00 -24.23 -6.83
C ASN A 472 -3.87 -25.22 -7.15
N THR A 473 -4.17 -26.43 -7.62
CA THR A 473 -3.14 -27.45 -7.90
C THR A 473 -2.17 -27.00 -8.98
N CYS A 474 -2.64 -26.24 -9.97
CA CYS A 474 -1.79 -25.69 -11.01
C CYS A 474 -0.91 -24.54 -10.48
N VAL A 475 -1.47 -23.67 -9.66
CA VAL A 475 -0.78 -22.49 -9.11
C VAL A 475 0.43 -22.88 -8.26
N THR A 476 0.27 -23.89 -7.40
CA THR A 476 1.29 -24.26 -6.39
C THR A 476 2.21 -25.40 -6.82
N GLY A 477 1.76 -26.26 -7.74
CA GLY A 477 2.45 -27.52 -8.07
C GLY A 477 3.00 -27.60 -9.49
N THR A 478 2.58 -26.73 -10.43
CA THR A 478 2.97 -26.82 -11.83
C THR A 478 3.63 -25.52 -12.30
N LYS A 479 4.78 -25.65 -12.95
CA LYS A 479 5.40 -24.50 -13.61
C LYS A 479 4.55 -24.02 -14.78
N LEU A 480 4.48 -22.72 -14.99
CA LEU A 480 3.77 -22.14 -16.13
C LEU A 480 4.24 -22.70 -17.48
N TYR A 481 5.50 -23.09 -17.56
CA TYR A 481 6.10 -23.76 -18.71
C TYR A 481 5.54 -25.18 -18.98
N ASP A 482 4.98 -25.84 -17.96
CA ASP A 482 4.48 -27.21 -18.01
C ASP A 482 2.93 -27.28 -18.06
N TYR A 483 2.24 -26.15 -18.24
CA TYR A 483 0.76 -26.09 -18.22
C TYR A 483 0.07 -26.90 -19.31
N GLU A 484 0.75 -27.21 -20.41
CA GLU A 484 0.19 -28.06 -21.49
C GLU A 484 -0.24 -29.44 -20.99
N GLY A 485 0.36 -29.96 -19.90
CA GLY A 485 0.09 -31.27 -19.34
C GLY A 485 -1.26 -31.44 -18.62
N GLY A 486 -2.12 -30.41 -18.57
CA GLY A 486 -3.42 -30.51 -17.91
C GLY A 486 -3.98 -29.22 -17.37
N CYS A 487 -3.13 -28.30 -16.88
CA CYS A 487 -3.55 -27.04 -16.31
C CYS A 487 -4.28 -26.13 -17.30
N LYS A 488 -3.88 -26.12 -18.57
CA LYS A 488 -4.57 -25.39 -19.64
C LYS A 488 -6.07 -25.73 -19.75
N ASN A 489 -6.45 -26.96 -19.46
CA ASN A 489 -7.85 -27.41 -19.57
C ASN A 489 -8.70 -26.93 -18.36
N LYS A 490 -8.04 -26.46 -17.32
CA LYS A 490 -8.65 -25.85 -16.14
C LYS A 490 -8.59 -24.32 -16.19
N ASP A 491 -8.04 -23.74 -17.25
CA ASP A 491 -7.70 -22.32 -17.36
C ASP A 491 -8.60 -21.63 -18.39
N TRP A 492 -9.50 -20.78 -17.92
CA TRP A 492 -10.43 -20.03 -18.76
C TRP A 492 -9.76 -18.95 -19.63
N LEU A 493 -8.52 -18.57 -19.34
CA LEU A 493 -7.74 -17.62 -20.15
C LEU A 493 -7.08 -18.30 -21.36
N TYR A 494 -6.95 -19.63 -21.31
CA TYR A 494 -6.44 -20.38 -22.44
C TYR A 494 -7.37 -20.34 -23.67
N ILE A 495 -6.81 -20.02 -24.82
CA ILE A 495 -7.50 -20.12 -26.12
C ILE A 495 -6.75 -21.14 -26.98
N SER A 496 -7.43 -22.24 -27.32
CA SER A 496 -6.84 -23.33 -28.11
C SER A 496 -6.31 -22.82 -29.45
N ASN A 497 -5.17 -23.36 -29.85
CA ASN A 497 -4.52 -23.05 -31.13
C ASN A 497 -4.17 -21.58 -31.35
N THR A 498 -4.02 -20.82 -30.26
CA THR A 498 -3.76 -19.38 -30.32
C THR A 498 -2.52 -19.04 -29.51
N PHE A 499 -1.61 -18.27 -30.11
CA PHE A 499 -0.49 -17.64 -29.41
C PHE A 499 -0.97 -16.27 -28.88
N GLN A 500 -0.84 -16.01 -27.59
CA GLN A 500 -1.32 -14.78 -26.97
C GLN A 500 -0.20 -14.03 -26.26
N TRP A 501 0.02 -12.76 -26.61
CA TRP A 501 0.96 -11.90 -25.92
C TRP A 501 0.58 -11.67 -24.46
N LEU A 502 1.61 -11.64 -23.61
CA LEU A 502 1.55 -11.32 -22.20
C LEU A 502 2.26 -10.00 -21.91
N MET A 503 2.06 -9.43 -20.73
CA MET A 503 2.60 -8.11 -20.36
C MET A 503 4.11 -8.12 -20.13
N SER A 504 4.69 -9.24 -19.68
CA SER A 504 6.08 -9.31 -19.25
C SER A 504 7.05 -9.40 -20.43
N PRO A 505 8.05 -8.49 -20.53
CA PRO A 505 9.17 -8.67 -21.47
C PRO A 505 10.12 -9.77 -21.00
N GLY A 506 10.86 -10.36 -21.91
CA GLY A 506 12.00 -11.21 -21.60
C GLY A 506 13.14 -10.37 -21.00
N SER A 507 13.79 -10.87 -19.93
CA SER A 507 14.95 -10.17 -19.33
C SER A 507 16.30 -10.68 -19.85
N GLY A 508 16.32 -11.74 -20.62
CA GLY A 508 17.53 -12.32 -21.23
C GLY A 508 17.85 -11.82 -22.63
N ASP A 509 16.86 -11.30 -23.36
CA ASP A 509 17.00 -10.81 -24.74
C ASP A 509 16.10 -9.59 -24.99
N SER A 510 16.58 -8.62 -25.77
CA SER A 510 15.85 -7.39 -26.12
C SER A 510 14.72 -7.65 -27.13
N GLY A 511 14.73 -8.76 -27.81
CA GLY A 511 13.78 -9.10 -28.85
C GLY A 511 12.66 -10.05 -28.40
N ASP A 512 12.59 -10.44 -27.13
CA ASP A 512 11.65 -11.44 -26.65
C ASP A 512 10.63 -10.87 -25.64
N ALA A 513 9.39 -11.35 -25.72
CA ALA A 513 8.34 -11.13 -24.72
C ALA A 513 7.59 -12.43 -24.42
N PHE A 514 7.01 -12.54 -23.24
CA PHE A 514 6.25 -13.71 -22.83
C PHE A 514 4.95 -13.84 -23.62
N LEU A 515 4.55 -15.07 -23.86
CA LEU A 515 3.27 -15.38 -24.48
C LEU A 515 2.73 -16.74 -24.02
N VAL A 516 1.42 -16.94 -24.07
CA VAL A 516 0.79 -18.25 -23.98
C VAL A 516 0.91 -18.91 -25.36
N ILE A 517 1.51 -20.10 -25.37
CA ILE A 517 1.70 -20.89 -26.57
C ILE A 517 0.37 -21.55 -26.97
N SER A 518 0.19 -21.87 -28.24
CA SER A 518 -1.02 -22.53 -28.77
C SER A 518 -1.36 -23.87 -28.10
N SER A 519 -0.37 -24.54 -27.49
CA SER A 519 -0.57 -25.76 -26.68
C SER A 519 -0.88 -25.51 -25.22
N GLY A 520 -0.81 -24.24 -24.73
CA GLY A 520 -1.29 -23.82 -23.40
C GLY A 520 -0.23 -23.61 -22.32
N PHE A 521 1.07 -23.76 -22.62
CA PHE A 521 2.10 -23.35 -21.67
C PHE A 521 2.54 -21.90 -21.90
N VAL A 522 3.17 -21.29 -20.91
CA VAL A 522 3.76 -19.96 -21.03
C VAL A 522 5.20 -20.09 -21.51
N GLY A 523 5.52 -19.45 -22.62
CA GLY A 523 6.87 -19.34 -23.17
C GLY A 523 7.39 -17.92 -23.08
N GLY A 524 8.65 -17.75 -22.67
CA GLY A 524 9.32 -16.44 -22.56
C GLY A 524 10.69 -16.38 -23.22
N TYR A 525 11.25 -17.51 -23.55
CA TYR A 525 12.54 -17.61 -24.22
C TYR A 525 12.34 -17.88 -25.73
N ASN A 526 13.09 -17.17 -26.57
CA ASN A 526 12.99 -17.25 -28.04
C ASN A 526 11.57 -16.95 -28.60
N ARG A 527 10.89 -15.95 -28.04
CA ARG A 527 9.55 -15.52 -28.46
C ARG A 527 9.57 -14.10 -29.02
N GLY A 528 10.11 -14.01 -30.24
CA GLY A 528 10.41 -12.74 -30.88
C GLY A 528 9.22 -11.79 -30.96
N VAL A 529 9.40 -10.58 -30.43
CA VAL A 529 8.41 -9.48 -30.38
C VAL A 529 7.87 -9.07 -31.76
N TYR A 530 8.56 -9.45 -32.82
CA TYR A 530 8.18 -9.19 -34.22
C TYR A 530 7.10 -10.11 -34.76
N ASN A 531 6.84 -11.25 -34.10
CA ASN A 531 5.82 -12.18 -34.57
C ASN A 531 4.42 -11.59 -34.36
N ALA A 532 3.54 -11.88 -35.33
CA ALA A 532 2.14 -11.45 -35.26
C ALA A 532 1.33 -12.45 -34.42
N ASN A 533 1.18 -12.19 -33.13
CA ASN A 533 0.40 -13.01 -32.21
C ASN A 533 -0.85 -12.28 -31.72
N SER A 534 -1.80 -13.02 -31.17
CA SER A 534 -3.03 -12.44 -30.61
C SER A 534 -2.71 -11.53 -29.44
N ALA A 535 -3.41 -10.41 -29.37
CA ALA A 535 -3.42 -9.51 -28.23
C ALA A 535 -4.84 -9.44 -27.64
N ARG A 536 -4.95 -9.42 -26.33
CA ARG A 536 -6.20 -9.18 -25.61
C ARG A 536 -6.00 -8.00 -24.68
N PRO A 537 -6.62 -6.83 -24.95
CA PRO A 537 -6.53 -5.66 -24.09
C PRO A 537 -6.98 -5.97 -22.66
N VAL A 538 -6.20 -5.52 -21.69
CA VAL A 538 -6.45 -5.64 -20.25
C VAL A 538 -6.41 -4.27 -19.62
N PHE A 539 -7.35 -3.96 -18.74
CA PHE A 539 -7.35 -2.72 -17.97
C PHE A 539 -8.09 -2.88 -16.64
N PHE A 540 -7.94 -1.89 -15.79
CA PHE A 540 -8.64 -1.78 -14.52
C PHE A 540 -9.83 -0.84 -14.66
N LEU A 541 -10.92 -1.18 -13.97
CA LEU A 541 -12.08 -0.32 -13.82
C LEU A 541 -11.90 0.59 -12.61
N ASN A 542 -12.32 1.83 -12.72
CA ASN A 542 -12.27 2.79 -11.61
C ASN A 542 -13.36 2.52 -10.56
N SER A 543 -13.36 3.29 -9.49
CA SER A 543 -14.30 3.14 -8.37
C SER A 543 -15.76 3.45 -8.72
N SER A 544 -16.02 4.16 -9.81
CA SER A 544 -17.39 4.45 -10.25
C SER A 544 -18.08 3.26 -10.92
N ALA A 545 -17.31 2.21 -11.28
CA ALA A 545 -17.88 1.02 -11.88
C ALA A 545 -18.82 0.28 -10.90
N SER A 546 -20.08 0.18 -11.27
CA SER A 546 -21.12 -0.53 -10.51
C SER A 546 -21.79 -1.58 -11.40
N ILE A 547 -21.99 -2.78 -10.87
CA ILE A 547 -22.71 -3.85 -11.56
C ILE A 547 -24.20 -3.74 -11.26
N SER A 548 -24.98 -3.32 -12.25
CA SER A 548 -26.42 -3.12 -12.13
C SER A 548 -27.23 -4.39 -12.32
N ASP A 549 -26.78 -5.33 -13.17
CA ASP A 549 -27.51 -6.53 -13.55
C ASP A 549 -26.54 -7.60 -14.08
N GLY A 550 -27.08 -8.78 -14.43
CA GLY A 550 -26.38 -9.90 -15.05
C GLY A 550 -25.85 -10.93 -14.05
N GLU A 551 -25.52 -12.10 -14.58
CA GLU A 551 -25.04 -13.29 -13.83
C GLU A 551 -23.59 -13.66 -14.19
N GLY A 552 -22.95 -12.88 -15.05
CA GLY A 552 -21.59 -13.12 -15.52
C GLY A 552 -21.46 -14.26 -16.56
N THR A 553 -22.57 -14.80 -17.07
CA THR A 553 -22.57 -15.76 -18.17
C THR A 553 -22.38 -15.05 -19.51
N LEU A 554 -22.02 -15.78 -20.57
CA LEU A 554 -21.89 -15.20 -21.92
C LEU A 554 -23.23 -14.62 -22.43
N SER A 555 -24.33 -15.31 -22.14
CA SER A 555 -25.69 -14.89 -22.56
C SER A 555 -26.29 -13.81 -21.64
N ASN A 556 -25.81 -13.69 -20.40
CA ASN A 556 -26.24 -12.73 -19.40
C ASN A 556 -25.01 -12.15 -18.65
N PRO A 557 -24.15 -11.38 -19.33
CA PRO A 557 -22.95 -10.81 -18.72
C PRO A 557 -23.33 -9.78 -17.62
N TYR A 558 -22.45 -9.57 -16.65
CA TYR A 558 -22.58 -8.44 -15.75
C TYR A 558 -22.64 -7.13 -16.55
N ILE A 559 -23.56 -6.25 -16.18
CA ILE A 559 -23.80 -4.97 -16.89
C ILE A 559 -23.32 -3.82 -16.01
N LEU A 560 -22.42 -3.00 -16.52
CA LEU A 560 -22.01 -1.75 -15.87
C LEU A 560 -23.09 -0.66 -16.03
N LYS A 561 -23.31 0.06 -14.91
CA LYS A 561 -24.29 1.14 -14.82
C LYS A 561 -23.67 2.51 -15.10
#